data_56dc20959fd591a89df455770468cbcf
#
_entry.id   56dc20959fd591a89df455770468cbcf
#
_cell.length_a   1.000
_cell.length_b   1.000
_cell.length_c   1.000
_cell.angle_alpha   90.00
_cell.angle_beta   90.00
_cell.angle_gamma   90.00
#
_symmetry.space_group_name_H-M   'P 1'
#
loop_
_entity.id
_entity.type
_entity.pdbx_description
1 polymer ?
#
loop_
_entity_poly.entity_id
_entity_poly.type
_entity_poly.pdbx_seq_one_letter_code
_entity_poly.pdbx_strand_id
1 'polypeptide(L)'
;DAVDWEAYLAEEKYSKDMTYKFIEVPSEKNGLGRVKFIFPNKHSVYMHDTQSKHLFKRKVRTYSHGCVRLEKPVMLLDHISKNYTSKTPEEIKEHYDSLKTHHMGLKKKLPVHTAYLTTYVNECGELLVFNDIYGFDSSQKLNF
;
A
#
# COMPACT_ATOMS: atom_id res chain seq x y z
N ASP A 1 26.36 -17.98 -17.12
CA ASP A 1 25.75 -19.30 -17.06
C ASP A 1 24.30 -19.14 -16.62
N ALA A 2 23.36 -19.82 -17.28
CA ALA A 2 21.95 -19.78 -16.95
C ALA A 2 21.71 -20.60 -15.68
N VAL A 3 20.94 -20.06 -14.76
CA VAL A 3 20.52 -20.76 -13.54
C VAL A 3 19.41 -21.74 -13.92
N ASP A 4 19.53 -22.99 -13.51
CA ASP A 4 18.44 -23.96 -13.57
C ASP A 4 17.47 -23.65 -12.42
N TRP A 5 16.42 -22.92 -12.74
CA TRP A 5 15.45 -22.46 -11.75
C TRP A 5 14.57 -23.58 -11.19
N GLU A 6 14.34 -24.67 -11.95
CA GLU A 6 13.56 -25.81 -11.46
C GLU A 6 14.35 -26.56 -10.40
N ALA A 7 15.63 -26.87 -10.67
CA ALA A 7 16.52 -27.50 -9.70
C ALA A 7 16.72 -26.61 -8.47
N TYR A 8 17.00 -25.31 -8.66
CA TYR A 8 17.18 -24.36 -7.57
C TYR A 8 15.96 -24.27 -6.65
N LEU A 9 14.75 -24.12 -7.21
CA LEU A 9 13.52 -24.03 -6.42
C LEU A 9 13.16 -25.36 -5.73
N ALA A 10 13.55 -26.50 -6.31
CA ALA A 10 13.35 -27.79 -5.68
C ALA A 10 14.25 -27.98 -4.43
N GLU A 11 15.50 -27.52 -4.48
CA GLU A 11 16.45 -27.58 -3.36
C GLU A 11 16.11 -26.56 -2.27
N GLU A 12 15.77 -25.32 -2.66
CA GLU A 12 15.52 -24.20 -1.73
C GLU A 12 14.10 -24.16 -1.16
N LYS A 13 13.22 -25.07 -1.58
CA LYS A 13 11.79 -25.07 -1.20
C LYS A 13 11.55 -24.98 0.31
N TYR A 14 12.48 -25.44 1.14
CA TYR A 14 12.39 -25.44 2.60
C TYR A 14 13.53 -24.68 3.27
N SER A 15 14.40 -24.02 2.51
CA SER A 15 15.49 -23.21 3.08
C SER A 15 14.95 -21.88 3.59
N LYS A 16 15.47 -21.45 4.77
CA LYS A 16 15.19 -20.12 5.30
C LYS A 16 16.08 -19.04 4.67
N ASP A 17 17.21 -19.44 4.12
CA ASP A 17 18.23 -18.56 3.54
C ASP A 17 18.34 -18.83 2.05
N MET A 18 17.55 -18.10 1.26
CA MET A 18 17.61 -18.18 -0.20
C MET A 18 18.87 -17.48 -0.73
N THR A 19 19.62 -18.16 -1.58
CA THR A 19 20.84 -17.62 -2.22
C THR A 19 20.51 -16.44 -3.15
N TYR A 20 19.35 -16.47 -3.83
CA TYR A 20 18.92 -15.41 -4.75
C TYR A 20 17.78 -14.59 -4.18
N LYS A 21 17.88 -13.27 -4.34
CA LYS A 21 16.83 -12.34 -4.00
C LYS A 21 16.02 -11.98 -5.24
N PHE A 22 14.75 -12.36 -5.24
CA PHE A 22 13.83 -12.00 -6.32
C PHE A 22 13.29 -10.59 -6.11
N ILE A 23 13.41 -9.73 -7.10
CA ILE A 23 12.96 -8.35 -7.06
C ILE A 23 12.10 -8.07 -8.30
N GLU A 24 10.85 -7.73 -8.08
CA GLU A 24 9.98 -7.23 -9.13
C GLU A 24 10.18 -5.71 -9.28
N VAL A 25 10.60 -5.27 -10.45
CA VAL A 25 10.84 -3.84 -10.72
C VAL A 25 9.54 -3.03 -10.68
N PRO A 26 9.59 -1.74 -10.31
CA PRO A 26 8.42 -0.85 -10.36
C PRO A 26 7.85 -0.81 -11.78
N SER A 27 6.56 -1.08 -11.92
CA SER A 27 5.86 -1.03 -13.21
C SER A 27 4.35 -1.02 -12.99
N GLU A 28 3.59 -0.77 -14.04
CA GLU A 28 2.13 -0.88 -13.99
C GLU A 28 1.64 -2.34 -13.82
N LYS A 29 2.50 -3.32 -14.15
CA LYS A 29 2.21 -4.74 -13.99
C LYS A 29 2.62 -5.29 -12.62
N ASN A 30 3.46 -4.56 -11.87
CA ASN A 30 3.86 -4.93 -10.53
C ASN A 30 2.65 -4.90 -9.58
N GLY A 31 2.49 -5.93 -8.76
CA GLY A 31 1.38 -6.02 -7.80
C GLY A 31 1.29 -4.86 -6.83
N LEU A 32 2.42 -4.22 -6.51
CA LEU A 32 2.52 -3.01 -5.68
C LEU A 32 2.51 -1.71 -6.52
N GLY A 33 2.37 -1.82 -7.85
CA GLY A 33 2.42 -0.71 -8.78
C GLY A 33 3.77 -0.01 -8.81
N ARG A 34 3.77 1.31 -8.92
CA ARG A 34 4.98 2.13 -9.11
C ARG A 34 5.42 2.87 -7.85
N VAL A 35 4.60 2.94 -6.81
CA VAL A 35 4.93 3.66 -5.58
C VAL A 35 4.32 3.01 -4.35
N LYS A 36 5.07 3.02 -3.24
CA LYS A 36 4.60 2.62 -1.91
C LYS A 36 4.96 3.66 -0.86
N PHE A 37 4.08 3.82 0.12
CA PHE A 37 4.22 4.72 1.25
C PHE A 37 4.33 3.88 2.51
N ILE A 38 5.52 3.88 3.11
CA ILE A 38 5.85 3.04 4.26
C ILE A 38 5.71 3.88 5.52
N PHE A 39 5.02 3.36 6.52
CA PHE A 39 4.90 3.94 7.85
C PHE A 39 5.11 2.87 8.92
N PRO A 40 5.69 3.24 10.09
CA PRO A 40 5.97 2.28 11.15
C PRO A 40 4.67 1.66 11.70
N ASN A 41 4.62 0.33 11.76
CA ASN A 41 3.54 -0.42 12.41
C ASN A 41 3.99 -1.87 12.70
N LYS A 42 3.24 -2.57 13.58
CA LYS A 42 3.55 -3.95 14.00
C LYS A 42 3.22 -5.03 12.98
N HIS A 43 2.47 -4.70 11.93
CA HIS A 43 1.88 -5.66 11.00
C HIS A 43 2.51 -5.62 9.61
N SER A 44 3.58 -4.85 9.42
CA SER A 44 4.22 -4.65 8.11
C SER A 44 3.24 -4.17 7.03
N VAL A 45 2.22 -3.42 7.43
CA VAL A 45 1.23 -2.81 6.53
C VAL A 45 1.79 -1.51 5.97
N TYR A 46 1.51 -1.24 4.71
CA TYR A 46 1.85 0.02 4.02
C TYR A 46 0.76 0.38 3.01
N MET A 47 0.78 1.63 2.55
CA MET A 47 -0.06 2.04 1.42
C MET A 47 0.73 1.88 0.12
N HIS A 48 0.08 1.47 -0.96
CA HIS A 48 0.75 1.27 -2.25
C HIS A 48 -0.17 1.46 -3.44
N ASP A 49 0.44 1.66 -4.59
CA ASP A 49 -0.21 1.60 -5.88
C ASP A 49 -0.69 0.17 -6.20
N THR A 50 -1.45 0.00 -7.26
CA THR A 50 -1.94 -1.31 -7.70
C THR A 50 -2.30 -1.31 -9.18
N GLN A 51 -2.01 -2.41 -9.85
CA GLN A 51 -2.51 -2.68 -11.20
C GLN A 51 -4.04 -2.89 -11.25
N SER A 52 -4.64 -3.31 -10.13
CA SER A 52 -6.06 -3.69 -10.05
C SER A 52 -6.97 -2.49 -9.78
N LYS A 53 -6.79 -1.37 -10.50
CA LYS A 53 -7.57 -0.14 -10.33
C LYS A 53 -9.08 -0.34 -10.51
N HIS A 54 -9.49 -1.30 -11.32
CA HIS A 54 -10.90 -1.62 -11.56
C HIS A 54 -11.65 -2.05 -10.29
N LEU A 55 -10.94 -2.56 -9.27
CA LEU A 55 -11.54 -2.98 -8.01
C LEU A 55 -12.08 -1.81 -7.18
N PHE A 56 -11.60 -0.57 -7.41
CA PHE A 56 -12.15 0.61 -6.73
C PHE A 56 -13.60 0.93 -7.12
N LYS A 57 -14.09 0.36 -8.22
CA LYS A 57 -15.50 0.44 -8.61
C LYS A 57 -16.43 -0.50 -7.83
N ARG A 58 -15.86 -1.43 -7.06
CA ARG A 58 -16.66 -2.37 -6.25
C ARG A 58 -17.13 -1.71 -4.97
N LYS A 59 -18.34 -2.09 -4.51
CA LYS A 59 -18.90 -1.64 -3.23
C LYS A 59 -18.13 -2.23 -2.05
N VAL A 60 -17.83 -3.52 -2.08
CA VAL A 60 -17.00 -4.22 -1.09
C VAL A 60 -15.58 -4.29 -1.65
N ARG A 61 -14.57 -3.90 -0.85
CA ARG A 61 -13.18 -3.72 -1.29
C ARG A 61 -12.16 -4.47 -0.43
N THR A 62 -12.54 -5.59 0.14
CA THR A 62 -11.69 -6.46 0.99
C THR A 62 -10.83 -7.40 0.15
N TYR A 63 -9.97 -6.85 -0.72
CA TYR A 63 -9.16 -7.62 -1.67
C TYR A 63 -7.67 -7.67 -1.32
N SER A 64 -7.26 -7.22 -0.14
CA SER A 64 -5.87 -7.28 0.32
C SER A 64 -5.74 -8.13 1.58
N HIS A 65 -4.50 -8.48 1.93
CA HIS A 65 -4.16 -9.20 3.17
C HIS A 65 -3.75 -8.25 4.31
N GLY A 66 -4.04 -6.94 4.18
CA GLY A 66 -3.73 -5.93 5.19
C GLY A 66 -3.19 -4.61 4.63
N CYS A 67 -2.37 -4.65 3.58
CA CYS A 67 -1.89 -3.43 2.93
C CYS A 67 -3.01 -2.63 2.28
N VAL A 68 -2.89 -1.31 2.25
CA VAL A 68 -3.90 -0.40 1.72
C VAL A 68 -3.57 -0.02 0.29
N ARG A 69 -4.41 -0.42 -0.65
CA ARG A 69 -4.29 -0.01 -2.06
C ARG A 69 -4.79 1.41 -2.25
N LEU A 70 -4.11 2.18 -3.08
CA LEU A 70 -4.48 3.55 -3.41
C LEU A 70 -5.05 3.64 -4.83
N GLU A 71 -6.17 4.29 -4.97
CA GLU A 71 -6.77 4.58 -6.28
C GLU A 71 -5.95 5.61 -7.05
N LYS A 72 -5.50 6.66 -6.35
CA LYS A 72 -4.79 7.82 -6.93
C LYS A 72 -3.43 8.03 -6.24
N PRO A 73 -2.49 7.07 -6.30
CA PRO A 73 -1.23 7.14 -5.58
C PRO A 73 -0.34 8.31 -6.01
N VAL A 74 -0.41 8.71 -7.28
CA VAL A 74 0.38 9.84 -7.81
C VAL A 74 -0.07 11.17 -7.19
N MET A 75 -1.37 11.35 -6.92
CA MET A 75 -1.86 12.55 -6.22
C MET A 75 -1.31 12.64 -4.80
N LEU A 76 -1.26 11.50 -4.09
CA LEU A 76 -0.66 11.46 -2.75
C LEU A 76 0.85 11.70 -2.82
N LEU A 77 1.55 11.12 -3.81
CA LEU A 77 2.97 11.35 -4.03
C LEU A 77 3.26 12.83 -4.28
N ASP A 78 2.49 13.48 -5.15
CA ASP A 78 2.64 14.91 -5.45
C ASP A 78 2.41 15.78 -4.20
N HIS A 79 1.36 15.50 -3.43
CA HIS A 79 1.08 16.21 -2.17
C HIS A 79 2.23 16.06 -1.16
N ILE A 80 2.71 14.83 -0.96
CA ILE A 80 3.81 14.55 -0.02
C ILE A 80 5.11 15.20 -0.53
N SER A 81 5.39 15.14 -1.81
CA SER A 81 6.59 15.71 -2.40
C SER A 81 6.68 17.22 -2.16
N LYS A 82 5.60 17.93 -2.41
CA LYS A 82 5.53 19.39 -2.25
C LYS A 82 5.64 19.85 -0.79
N ASN A 83 5.07 19.10 0.14
CA ASN A 83 4.86 19.57 1.51
C ASN A 83 5.81 18.93 2.54
N TYR A 84 6.38 17.78 2.24
CA TYR A 84 7.08 16.97 3.25
C TYR A 84 8.48 16.51 2.84
N THR A 85 8.95 16.82 1.63
CA THR A 85 10.29 16.44 1.18
C THR A 85 11.15 17.64 0.82
N SER A 86 12.46 17.40 0.51
CA SER A 86 13.36 18.40 -0.04
C SER A 86 13.51 18.31 -1.55
N LYS A 87 12.87 17.32 -2.17
CA LYS A 87 13.01 17.10 -3.60
C LYS A 87 12.06 18.00 -4.37
N THR A 88 12.52 18.42 -5.55
CA THR A 88 11.67 19.18 -6.46
C THR A 88 10.63 18.28 -7.15
N PRO A 89 9.53 18.82 -7.65
CA PRO A 89 8.55 18.05 -8.43
C PRO A 89 9.20 17.36 -9.65
N GLU A 90 10.19 18.00 -10.27
CA GLU A 90 10.93 17.47 -11.42
C GLU A 90 11.75 16.23 -11.03
N GLU A 91 12.50 16.30 -9.92
CA GLU A 91 13.26 15.16 -9.38
C GLU A 91 12.33 13.97 -9.04
N ILE A 92 11.15 14.25 -8.45
CA ILE A 92 10.19 13.22 -8.12
C ILE A 92 9.62 12.57 -9.39
N LYS A 93 9.33 13.39 -10.39
CA LYS A 93 8.85 12.89 -11.67
C LYS A 93 9.91 12.03 -12.37
N GLU A 94 11.16 12.47 -12.39
CA GLU A 94 12.29 11.70 -12.93
C GLU A 94 12.42 10.34 -12.22
N HIS A 95 12.39 10.32 -10.88
CA HIS A 95 12.44 9.08 -10.10
C HIS A 95 11.26 8.15 -10.43
N TYR A 96 10.06 8.72 -10.52
CA TYR A 96 8.85 7.95 -10.84
C TYR A 96 8.91 7.34 -12.26
N ASP A 97 9.44 8.06 -13.23
CA ASP A 97 9.53 7.63 -14.62
C ASP A 97 10.72 6.68 -14.90
N SER A 98 11.74 6.68 -14.04
CA SER A 98 12.97 5.87 -14.22
C SER A 98 12.74 4.37 -14.11
N LEU A 99 11.61 3.90 -13.55
CA LEU A 99 11.31 2.50 -13.23
C LEU A 99 12.37 1.82 -12.34
N LYS A 100 13.14 2.63 -11.61
CA LYS A 100 14.10 2.16 -10.59
C LYS A 100 13.52 2.36 -9.20
N THR A 101 13.98 1.57 -8.24
CA THR A 101 13.60 1.77 -6.85
C THR A 101 14.37 2.95 -6.26
N HIS A 102 13.65 3.99 -5.89
CA HIS A 102 14.17 5.15 -5.18
C HIS A 102 13.56 5.23 -3.79
N HIS A 103 14.40 5.50 -2.79
CA HIS A 103 13.94 5.73 -1.43
C HIS A 103 13.91 7.21 -1.12
N MET A 104 12.79 7.68 -0.58
CA MET A 104 12.59 9.10 -0.25
C MET A 104 12.17 9.24 1.21
N GLY A 105 13.02 9.87 2.00
CA GLY A 105 12.70 10.26 3.39
C GLY A 105 11.88 11.55 3.44
N LEU A 106 11.06 11.67 4.48
CA LEU A 106 10.30 12.89 4.75
C LEU A 106 11.08 13.81 5.69
N LYS A 107 11.12 15.11 5.40
CA LYS A 107 11.66 16.15 6.31
C LYS A 107 10.80 16.29 7.56
N LYS A 108 9.50 16.19 7.40
CA LYS A 108 8.50 16.29 8.47
C LYS A 108 7.66 15.03 8.47
N LYS A 109 7.49 14.42 9.63
CA LYS A 109 6.64 13.24 9.77
C LYS A 109 5.18 13.61 9.52
N LEU A 110 4.50 12.76 8.74
CA LEU A 110 3.06 12.82 8.52
C LEU A 110 2.41 11.72 9.35
N PRO A 111 1.55 12.03 10.33
CA PRO A 111 0.85 11.01 11.09
C PRO A 111 -0.12 10.24 10.19
N VAL A 112 -0.16 8.93 10.36
CA VAL A 112 -1.08 8.04 9.65
C VAL A 112 -1.96 7.34 10.68
N HIS A 113 -3.28 7.48 10.55
CA HIS A 113 -4.26 6.79 11.37
C HIS A 113 -5.08 5.87 10.48
N THR A 114 -5.22 4.62 10.89
CA THR A 114 -6.13 3.66 10.27
C THR A 114 -7.31 3.46 11.21
N ALA A 115 -8.52 3.60 10.70
CA ALA A 115 -9.75 3.38 11.47
C ALA A 115 -10.70 2.48 10.68
N TYR A 116 -11.44 1.65 11.40
CA TYR A 116 -12.56 0.90 10.88
C TYR A 116 -13.84 1.47 11.48
N LEU A 117 -14.66 2.07 10.63
CA LEU A 117 -15.91 2.71 11.02
C LEU A 117 -17.04 2.13 10.18
N THR A 118 -18.03 1.56 10.84
CA THR A 118 -19.26 1.09 10.22
C THR A 118 -20.32 2.19 10.13
N THR A 119 -20.12 3.26 10.90
CA THR A 119 -21.04 4.41 10.96
C THR A 119 -20.25 5.69 11.13
N TYR A 120 -20.51 6.70 10.30
CA TYR A 120 -19.96 8.05 10.49
C TYR A 120 -20.85 9.11 9.84
N VAL A 121 -20.70 10.36 10.30
CA VAL A 121 -21.36 11.51 9.71
C VAL A 121 -20.42 12.17 8.70
N ASN A 122 -20.88 12.36 7.47
CA ASN A 122 -20.09 13.01 6.42
C ASN A 122 -20.08 14.54 6.57
N GLU A 123 -19.35 15.23 5.70
CA GLU A 123 -19.21 16.69 5.71
C GLU A 123 -20.55 17.42 5.48
N CYS A 124 -21.53 16.77 4.87
CA CYS A 124 -22.88 17.31 4.68
C CYS A 124 -23.81 17.07 5.87
N GLY A 125 -23.34 16.44 6.96
CA GLY A 125 -24.16 16.11 8.13
C GLY A 125 -25.00 14.83 7.96
N GLU A 126 -24.80 14.05 6.90
CA GLU A 126 -25.55 12.82 6.66
C GLU A 126 -24.91 11.64 7.39
N LEU A 127 -25.73 10.84 8.07
CA LEU A 127 -25.31 9.60 8.69
C LEU A 127 -25.15 8.51 7.63
N LEU A 128 -23.91 8.02 7.48
CA LEU A 128 -23.59 6.91 6.61
C LEU A 128 -23.40 5.66 7.44
N VAL A 129 -24.07 4.57 7.02
CA VAL A 129 -24.01 3.25 7.67
C VAL A 129 -23.52 2.22 6.66
N PHE A 130 -22.54 1.44 7.06
CA PHE A 130 -21.92 0.38 6.26
C PHE A 130 -22.08 -0.98 6.93
N ASN A 131 -22.02 -2.03 6.13
CA ASN A 131 -22.00 -3.40 6.66
C ASN A 131 -20.72 -3.63 7.48
N ASP A 132 -20.87 -4.25 8.64
CA ASP A 132 -19.73 -4.71 9.45
C ASP A 132 -19.10 -5.96 8.84
N ILE A 133 -18.18 -5.75 7.88
CA ILE A 133 -17.55 -6.83 7.11
C ILE A 133 -16.63 -7.70 7.98
N TYR A 134 -16.04 -7.11 9.02
CA TYR A 134 -15.11 -7.81 9.93
C TYR A 134 -15.77 -8.30 11.21
N GLY A 135 -17.05 -8.02 11.44
CA GLY A 135 -17.80 -8.48 12.61
C GLY A 135 -17.37 -7.80 13.92
N PHE A 136 -16.74 -6.63 13.85
CA PHE A 136 -16.24 -5.95 15.05
C PHE A 136 -17.34 -5.35 15.90
N ASP A 137 -18.43 -4.88 15.31
CA ASP A 137 -19.56 -4.30 16.04
C ASP A 137 -20.26 -5.36 16.91
N SER A 138 -20.41 -6.59 16.37
CA SER A 138 -21.03 -7.69 17.10
C SER A 138 -20.18 -8.21 18.27
N SER A 139 -18.88 -7.95 18.24
CA SER A 139 -17.94 -8.36 19.30
C SER A 139 -17.80 -7.33 20.41
N GLN A 140 -18.26 -6.10 20.20
CA GLN A 140 -18.20 -5.04 21.22
C GLN A 140 -19.36 -5.24 22.23
N LYS A 141 -18.99 -5.57 23.47
CA LYS A 141 -19.93 -5.45 24.59
C LYS A 141 -20.08 -3.97 24.92
N LEU A 142 -21.17 -3.38 24.50
CA LEU A 142 -21.56 -2.05 24.95
C LEU A 142 -21.92 -2.16 26.44
N ASN A 143 -21.06 -1.68 27.30
CA ASN A 143 -21.38 -1.49 28.72
C ASN A 143 -22.08 -0.13 28.84
N PHE A 144 -23.40 -0.15 28.85
CA PHE A 144 -24.22 1.00 29.26
C PHE A 144 -24.37 1.02 30.79
#